data_d7770a52ab01e7efc61fa5ab88e87849
#
_entry.id   d7770a52ab01e7efc61fa5ab88e87849
#
_cell.length_a   1.000
_cell.length_b   1.000
_cell.length_c   1.000
_cell.angle_alpha   90.00
_cell.angle_beta   90.00
_cell.angle_gamma   90.00
#
_symmetry.space_group_name_H-M   'P 1'
#
loop_
_entity.id
_entity.type
_entity.pdbx_description
1 polymer ?
#
loop_
_entity_poly.entity_id
_entity_poly.type
_entity_poly.pdbx_seq_one_letter_code
_entity_poly.pdbx_strand_id
1 'polypeptide(L)'
;MKKGSKLLTLLLAFTLVFSMFAPSFTVEAASGTKYTNAAEIAQLVSDGYNGGTKGPITVTKGTLQKTFSSKEVYLITLSGTEWVFNQSTEAITDLFSGFNLKSAYYYNVVNVILNNIPRGSNLILAGHSLGGMIAQQVAADSTIKAYYNVLNTVTFGSPLLSAGSREGTVKRLGDVNDPVPLLSANIFVAPLWALFGLNRENGGYTFKPITAHKECYKRVDVWGKYDVTGTKYGSAKLYLDLSTRQFYKSPIIDW
;
A
#
# COMPACT_ATOMS: atom_id res chain seq x y z
N MET A 1 -60.80 8.96 17.80
CA MET A 1 -59.65 9.44 17.06
C MET A 1 -58.62 10.16 17.95
N LYS A 2 -58.07 9.56 19.02
CA LYS A 2 -57.04 10.20 19.90
C LYS A 2 -55.80 9.35 20.20
N LYS A 3 -55.65 8.15 19.58
CA LYS A 3 -54.46 7.28 19.80
C LYS A 3 -53.30 7.57 18.90
N GLY A 4 -53.48 8.16 17.70
CA GLY A 4 -52.40 8.43 16.74
C GLY A 4 -51.50 9.61 17.15
N SER A 5 -52.03 10.60 17.85
CA SER A 5 -51.26 11.79 18.25
C SER A 5 -50.20 11.50 19.31
N LYS A 6 -50.47 10.57 20.24
CA LYS A 6 -49.48 10.22 21.29
C LYS A 6 -48.29 9.40 20.75
N LEU A 7 -48.54 8.56 19.75
CA LEU A 7 -47.46 7.76 19.12
C LEU A 7 -46.52 8.65 18.30
N LEU A 8 -47.09 9.65 17.59
CA LEU A 8 -46.27 10.58 16.79
C LEU A 8 -45.41 11.49 17.69
N THR A 9 -45.95 11.94 18.84
CA THR A 9 -45.21 12.76 19.81
C THR A 9 -44.09 11.96 20.48
N LEU A 10 -44.31 10.67 20.77
CA LEU A 10 -43.30 9.79 21.34
C LEU A 10 -42.16 9.50 20.32
N LEU A 11 -42.51 9.32 19.05
CA LEU A 11 -41.52 9.12 17.99
C LEU A 11 -40.66 10.36 17.75
N LEU A 12 -41.26 11.56 17.76
CA LEU A 12 -40.56 12.84 17.65
C LEU A 12 -39.63 13.09 18.85
N ALA A 13 -40.09 12.77 20.07
CA ALA A 13 -39.27 12.92 21.27
C ALA A 13 -38.06 11.95 21.26
N PHE A 14 -38.24 10.72 20.77
CA PHE A 14 -37.17 9.75 20.67
C PHE A 14 -36.11 10.14 19.63
N THR A 15 -36.53 10.69 18.48
CA THR A 15 -35.58 11.21 17.46
C THR A 15 -34.81 12.44 17.94
N LEU A 16 -35.47 13.35 18.71
CA LEU A 16 -34.79 14.53 19.28
C LEU A 16 -33.77 14.15 20.37
N VAL A 17 -34.09 13.19 21.23
CA VAL A 17 -33.15 12.71 22.28
C VAL A 17 -31.98 11.98 21.67
N PHE A 18 -32.20 11.18 20.63
CA PHE A 18 -31.10 10.49 19.93
C PHE A 18 -30.16 11.45 19.19
N SER A 19 -30.66 12.58 18.67
CA SER A 19 -29.84 13.60 18.02
C SER A 19 -29.00 14.42 19.02
N MET A 20 -29.40 14.51 20.29
CA MET A 20 -28.61 15.18 21.34
C MET A 20 -27.47 14.33 21.89
N PHE A 21 -27.52 13.01 21.73
CA PHE A 21 -26.49 12.07 22.17
C PHE A 21 -25.65 11.48 20.99
N ALA A 22 -25.94 11.88 19.75
CA ALA A 22 -25.08 11.53 18.66
C ALA A 22 -23.73 12.23 18.88
N PRO A 23 -22.62 11.48 19.09
CA PRO A 23 -21.32 12.11 19.17
C PRO A 23 -21.12 12.86 17.86
N SER A 24 -20.89 14.17 17.94
CA SER A 24 -20.46 14.97 16.82
C SER A 24 -19.08 14.45 16.41
N PHE A 25 -19.03 13.54 15.44
CA PHE A 25 -17.81 13.19 14.78
C PHE A 25 -17.37 14.40 13.95
N THR A 26 -16.69 15.34 14.59
CA THR A 26 -15.91 16.33 13.88
C THR A 26 -14.73 15.56 13.27
N VAL A 27 -14.87 15.16 12.01
CA VAL A 27 -13.71 14.75 11.22
C VAL A 27 -12.91 16.02 11.04
N GLU A 28 -11.84 16.16 11.82
CA GLU A 28 -10.89 17.25 11.66
C GLU A 28 -10.43 17.25 10.19
N ALA A 29 -10.49 18.42 9.56
CA ALA A 29 -10.15 18.52 8.14
C ALA A 29 -8.68 18.08 7.97
N ALA A 30 -8.47 16.97 7.30
CA ALA A 30 -7.13 16.45 7.06
C ALA A 30 -6.34 17.47 6.25
N SER A 31 -5.18 17.93 6.78
CA SER A 31 -4.28 18.87 6.14
C SER A 31 -3.21 18.13 5.33
N GLY A 32 -2.72 18.75 4.26
CA GLY A 32 -1.66 18.19 3.43
C GLY A 32 -2.07 17.96 1.97
N THR A 33 -1.16 17.42 1.18
CA THR A 33 -1.41 17.07 -0.21
C THR A 33 -2.30 15.83 -0.30
N LYS A 34 -3.42 15.97 -0.98
CA LYS A 34 -4.44 14.93 -1.09
C LYS A 34 -4.11 13.94 -2.22
N TYR A 35 -4.19 12.66 -1.90
CA TYR A 35 -4.11 11.53 -2.82
C TYR A 35 -5.41 10.72 -2.76
N THR A 36 -5.89 10.25 -3.90
CA THR A 36 -7.23 9.65 -4.02
C THR A 36 -7.25 8.27 -4.64
N ASN A 37 -6.17 7.90 -5.33
CA ASN A 37 -6.13 6.65 -6.08
C ASN A 37 -4.76 5.96 -6.03
N ALA A 38 -4.76 4.69 -6.44
CA ALA A 38 -3.57 3.85 -6.38
C ALA A 38 -2.46 4.29 -7.34
N ALA A 39 -2.79 4.90 -8.50
CA ALA A 39 -1.78 5.39 -9.44
C ALA A 39 -0.94 6.52 -8.82
N GLU A 40 -1.58 7.41 -8.04
CA GLU A 40 -0.89 8.46 -7.31
C GLU A 40 0.06 7.89 -6.24
N ILE A 41 -0.34 6.81 -5.57
CA ILE A 41 0.55 6.11 -4.62
C ILE A 41 1.70 5.42 -5.35
N ALA A 42 1.45 4.81 -6.52
CA ALA A 42 2.51 4.23 -7.35
C ALA A 42 3.51 5.30 -7.83
N GLN A 43 3.05 6.52 -8.10
CA GLN A 43 3.94 7.65 -8.41
C GLN A 43 4.86 7.98 -7.22
N LEU A 44 4.32 8.05 -5.99
CA LEU A 44 5.12 8.26 -4.78
C LEU A 44 6.17 7.15 -4.56
N VAL A 45 5.81 5.91 -4.86
CA VAL A 45 6.77 4.79 -4.85
C VAL A 45 7.84 4.99 -5.93
N SER A 46 7.44 5.44 -7.12
CA SER A 46 8.35 5.69 -8.26
C SER A 46 9.39 6.77 -7.97
N ASP A 47 9.08 7.75 -7.13
CA ASP A 47 10.03 8.81 -6.75
C ASP A 47 11.27 8.29 -6.01
N GLY A 48 11.21 7.08 -5.45
CA GLY A 48 12.34 6.41 -4.83
C GLY A 48 13.33 5.81 -5.85
N TYR A 49 12.95 5.69 -7.14
CA TYR A 49 13.85 5.37 -8.24
C TYR A 49 14.60 6.64 -8.67
N ASN A 50 15.48 7.11 -7.84
CA ASN A 50 16.17 8.39 -8.03
C ASN A 50 17.67 8.22 -8.31
N GLY A 51 18.05 7.10 -8.93
CA GLY A 51 19.46 6.76 -9.23
C GLY A 51 20.28 6.58 -7.95
N GLY A 52 19.66 6.17 -6.84
CA GLY A 52 20.32 5.98 -5.56
C GLY A 52 20.72 7.29 -4.85
N THR A 53 20.39 8.48 -5.40
CA THR A 53 20.82 9.77 -4.85
C THR A 53 20.19 10.05 -3.48
N LYS A 54 18.89 9.76 -3.34
CA LYS A 54 18.13 9.98 -2.10
C LYS A 54 17.79 8.67 -1.38
N GLY A 55 17.70 7.58 -2.11
CA GLY A 55 17.41 6.23 -1.61
C GLY A 55 15.98 5.77 -1.87
N PRO A 56 15.78 4.42 -1.82
CA PRO A 56 14.56 3.75 -2.24
C PRO A 56 13.48 3.68 -1.17
N ILE A 57 13.78 4.07 0.07
CA ILE A 57 12.84 4.05 1.19
C ILE A 57 12.40 5.48 1.45
N THR A 58 11.08 5.74 1.50
CA THR A 58 10.58 7.02 1.99
C THR A 58 9.66 6.82 3.18
N VAL A 59 9.65 7.79 4.09
CA VAL A 59 8.70 7.88 5.19
C VAL A 59 8.04 9.25 5.12
N THR A 60 6.71 9.29 5.13
CA THR A 60 5.94 10.53 5.08
C THR A 60 4.78 10.45 6.06
N LYS A 61 4.63 11.46 6.91
CA LYS A 61 3.49 11.56 7.84
C LYS A 61 2.26 12.02 7.09
N GLY A 62 1.08 11.53 7.52
CA GLY A 62 -0.18 11.94 6.91
C GLY A 62 -1.40 11.43 7.65
N THR A 63 -2.55 11.55 6.99
CA THR A 63 -3.85 11.14 7.51
C THR A 63 -4.56 10.26 6.48
N LEU A 64 -4.89 9.03 6.88
CA LEU A 64 -5.78 8.16 6.12
C LEU A 64 -7.23 8.49 6.49
N GLN A 65 -7.98 9.01 5.52
CA GLN A 65 -9.40 9.27 5.64
C GLN A 65 -10.20 8.19 4.93
N LYS A 66 -11.14 7.57 5.64
CA LYS A 66 -12.19 6.69 5.12
C LYS A 66 -13.56 7.33 5.39
N THR A 67 -14.63 6.77 4.82
CA THR A 67 -15.99 7.33 4.91
C THR A 67 -16.40 7.73 6.34
N PHE A 68 -16.05 6.92 7.35
CA PHE A 68 -16.46 7.12 8.74
C PHE A 68 -15.31 7.20 9.73
N SER A 69 -14.06 7.33 9.25
CA SER A 69 -12.90 7.36 10.13
C SER A 69 -11.75 8.14 9.52
N SER A 70 -10.98 8.77 10.40
CA SER A 70 -9.72 9.42 10.07
C SER A 70 -8.66 8.91 11.04
N LYS A 71 -7.47 8.57 10.52
CA LYS A 71 -6.35 8.09 11.34
C LYS A 71 -5.06 8.74 10.89
N GLU A 72 -4.29 9.23 11.85
CA GLU A 72 -2.89 9.58 11.59
C GLU A 72 -2.12 8.33 11.19
N VAL A 73 -1.29 8.44 10.17
CA VAL A 73 -0.52 7.34 9.60
C VAL A 73 0.86 7.79 9.16
N TYR A 74 1.78 6.84 9.03
CA TYR A 74 3.01 6.99 8.28
C TYR A 74 2.91 6.16 7.01
N LEU A 75 3.07 6.80 5.86
CA LEU A 75 3.23 6.13 4.58
C LEU A 75 4.71 5.80 4.39
N ILE A 76 5.00 4.51 4.24
CA ILE A 76 6.32 4.01 3.87
C ILE A 76 6.25 3.56 2.42
N THR A 77 7.01 4.21 1.51
CA THR A 77 7.11 3.78 0.11
C THR A 77 8.45 3.13 -0.16
N LEU A 78 8.42 2.01 -0.91
CA LEU A 78 9.56 1.16 -1.16
C LEU A 78 9.70 0.94 -2.67
N SER A 79 10.76 1.47 -3.26
CA SER A 79 11.06 1.27 -4.67
C SER A 79 11.75 -0.08 -4.88
N GLY A 80 11.66 -0.60 -6.09
CA GLY A 80 12.37 -1.81 -6.49
C GLY A 80 13.78 -1.50 -7.02
N THR A 81 14.32 -2.43 -7.81
CA THR A 81 15.64 -2.30 -8.40
C THR A 81 15.58 -1.59 -9.76
N GLU A 82 16.44 -0.61 -10.00
CA GLU A 82 16.59 0.01 -11.33
C GLU A 82 17.30 -0.91 -12.31
N TRP A 83 18.23 -1.72 -11.80
CA TRP A 83 19.13 -2.55 -12.61
C TRP A 83 18.43 -3.68 -13.37
N VAL A 84 17.44 -4.32 -12.78
CA VAL A 84 16.69 -5.45 -13.38
C VAL A 84 16.02 -5.07 -14.69
N PHE A 85 15.73 -3.80 -14.87
CA PHE A 85 14.99 -3.32 -16.03
C PHE A 85 15.80 -3.11 -17.31
N ASN A 86 17.12 -3.19 -17.21
CA ASN A 86 18.01 -3.09 -18.38
C ASN A 86 18.48 -4.45 -18.89
N GLN A 87 18.06 -5.55 -18.26
CA GLN A 87 18.46 -6.92 -18.55
C GLN A 87 17.28 -7.76 -19.08
N SER A 88 17.58 -8.92 -19.59
CA SER A 88 16.59 -9.87 -20.12
C SER A 88 15.63 -10.42 -19.05
N THR A 89 14.56 -11.09 -19.49
CA THR A 89 13.59 -11.78 -18.63
C THR A 89 14.26 -12.78 -17.65
N GLU A 90 15.44 -13.28 -18.00
CA GLU A 90 16.25 -14.18 -17.16
C GLU A 90 16.74 -13.47 -15.89
N ALA A 91 17.18 -12.22 -15.99
CA ALA A 91 17.59 -11.44 -14.82
C ALA A 91 16.44 -11.18 -13.83
N ILE A 92 15.21 -11.09 -14.33
CA ILE A 92 14.01 -11.04 -13.48
C ILE A 92 13.85 -12.37 -12.73
N THR A 93 14.07 -13.50 -13.39
CA THR A 93 13.97 -14.84 -12.80
C THR A 93 15.07 -15.07 -11.75
N ASP A 94 16.29 -14.62 -12.01
CA ASP A 94 17.42 -14.75 -11.08
C ASP A 94 17.26 -13.87 -9.83
N LEU A 95 16.77 -12.64 -10.01
CA LEU A 95 16.38 -11.78 -8.88
C LEU A 95 15.41 -12.51 -7.95
N PHE A 96 14.60 -13.38 -8.52
CA PHE A 96 13.52 -14.05 -7.83
C PHE A 96 13.91 -15.40 -7.21
N SER A 97 15.03 -15.98 -7.55
CA SER A 97 15.54 -17.19 -6.88
C SER A 97 15.93 -16.95 -5.41
N GLY A 98 16.23 -15.69 -5.05
CA GLY A 98 16.54 -15.27 -3.67
C GLY A 98 15.35 -14.87 -2.78
N PHE A 99 14.12 -15.10 -3.18
CA PHE A 99 12.89 -14.56 -2.57
C PHE A 99 12.62 -14.84 -1.10
N ASN A 100 13.13 -15.92 -0.55
CA ASN A 100 12.86 -16.30 0.83
C ASN A 100 13.86 -15.69 1.83
N LEU A 101 14.86 -14.96 1.36
CA LEU A 101 15.89 -14.38 2.21
C LEU A 101 15.51 -12.97 2.62
N LYS A 102 15.60 -12.68 3.91
CA LYS A 102 15.55 -11.34 4.45
C LYS A 102 16.83 -10.63 3.99
N SER A 103 16.72 -9.77 2.97
CA SER A 103 17.83 -9.02 2.38
C SER A 103 18.28 -7.86 3.27
N ALA A 104 19.44 -7.28 3.00
CA ALA A 104 19.89 -6.04 3.63
C ALA A 104 18.85 -4.93 3.48
N TYR A 105 18.17 -4.86 2.33
CA TYR A 105 17.07 -3.93 2.10
C TYR A 105 15.93 -4.12 3.11
N TYR A 106 15.49 -5.34 3.36
CA TYR A 106 14.46 -5.63 4.37
C TYR A 106 14.89 -5.14 5.76
N TYR A 107 16.10 -5.49 6.22
CA TYR A 107 16.59 -5.06 7.53
C TYR A 107 16.69 -3.55 7.63
N ASN A 108 17.13 -2.86 6.58
CA ASN A 108 17.18 -1.42 6.54
C ASN A 108 15.80 -0.78 6.64
N VAL A 109 14.78 -1.33 5.96
CA VAL A 109 13.40 -0.84 6.11
C VAL A 109 12.90 -1.00 7.53
N VAL A 110 13.11 -2.17 8.16
CA VAL A 110 12.74 -2.40 9.56
C VAL A 110 13.46 -1.40 10.48
N ASN A 111 14.76 -1.20 10.30
CA ASN A 111 15.54 -0.24 11.08
C ASN A 111 15.07 1.21 10.88
N VAL A 112 14.75 1.61 9.64
CA VAL A 112 14.20 2.94 9.35
C VAL A 112 12.89 3.15 10.10
N ILE A 113 11.99 2.18 10.09
CA ILE A 113 10.71 2.26 10.82
C ILE A 113 10.96 2.38 12.33
N LEU A 114 11.78 1.48 12.90
CA LEU A 114 12.05 1.44 14.35
C LEU A 114 12.72 2.72 14.88
N ASN A 115 13.55 3.36 14.07
CA ASN A 115 14.34 4.51 14.48
C ASN A 115 13.67 5.86 14.20
N ASN A 116 12.70 5.93 13.27
CA ASN A 116 12.15 7.21 12.81
C ASN A 116 10.63 7.35 13.00
N ILE A 117 9.93 6.26 13.36
CA ILE A 117 8.49 6.30 13.57
C ILE A 117 8.19 5.98 15.04
N PRO A 118 7.38 6.79 15.74
CA PRO A 118 6.99 6.51 17.11
C PRO A 118 6.24 5.16 17.22
N ARG A 119 6.55 4.38 18.27
CA ARG A 119 5.82 3.14 18.55
C ARG A 119 4.33 3.42 18.77
N GLY A 120 3.49 2.47 18.40
CA GLY A 120 2.03 2.62 18.43
C GLY A 120 1.45 3.32 17.20
N SER A 121 2.30 3.85 16.30
CA SER A 121 1.83 4.50 15.08
C SER A 121 1.15 3.53 14.11
N ASN A 122 0.24 4.07 13.31
CA ASN A 122 -0.37 3.33 12.20
C ASN A 122 0.51 3.46 10.95
N LEU A 123 0.72 2.34 10.25
CA LEU A 123 1.55 2.26 9.05
C LEU A 123 0.70 1.93 7.82
N ILE A 124 1.03 2.57 6.72
CA ILE A 124 0.65 2.16 5.37
C ILE A 124 1.94 1.84 4.62
N LEU A 125 2.03 0.64 4.06
CA LEU A 125 3.17 0.20 3.28
C LEU A 125 2.79 0.21 1.80
N ALA A 126 3.63 0.79 0.97
CA ALA A 126 3.44 0.78 -0.48
C ALA A 126 4.76 0.40 -1.16
N GLY A 127 4.72 -0.49 -2.17
CA GLY A 127 5.95 -0.90 -2.83
C GLY A 127 5.75 -1.42 -4.24
N HIS A 128 6.78 -1.24 -5.07
CA HIS A 128 6.80 -1.72 -6.45
C HIS A 128 7.87 -2.80 -6.62
N SER A 129 7.55 -3.86 -7.37
CA SER A 129 8.51 -4.92 -7.68
C SER A 129 9.13 -5.52 -6.41
N LEU A 130 10.47 -5.51 -6.28
CA LEU A 130 11.19 -5.90 -5.06
C LEU A 130 10.73 -5.10 -3.82
N GLY A 131 10.51 -3.78 -3.95
CA GLY A 131 9.99 -2.97 -2.85
C GLY A 131 8.62 -3.44 -2.37
N GLY A 132 7.78 -3.97 -3.26
CA GLY A 132 6.51 -4.59 -2.90
C GLY A 132 6.66 -5.94 -2.19
N MET A 133 7.72 -6.69 -2.49
CA MET A 133 8.08 -7.90 -1.73
C MET A 133 8.47 -7.53 -0.29
N ILE A 134 9.39 -6.56 -0.16
CA ILE A 134 9.84 -6.07 1.15
C ILE A 134 8.67 -5.53 1.97
N ALA A 135 7.74 -4.77 1.36
CA ALA A 135 6.54 -4.29 2.03
C ALA A 135 5.71 -5.44 2.63
N GLN A 136 5.55 -6.54 1.90
CA GLN A 136 4.84 -7.73 2.40
C GLN A 136 5.61 -8.44 3.52
N GLN A 137 6.95 -8.53 3.44
CA GLN A 137 7.78 -9.11 4.51
C GLN A 137 7.73 -8.25 5.77
N VAL A 138 7.78 -6.93 5.64
CA VAL A 138 7.67 -5.98 6.76
C VAL A 138 6.29 -6.07 7.42
N ALA A 139 5.21 -6.19 6.65
CA ALA A 139 3.87 -6.40 7.19
C ALA A 139 3.73 -7.74 7.96
N ALA A 140 4.59 -8.72 7.68
CA ALA A 140 4.64 -10.01 8.36
C ALA A 140 5.65 -10.05 9.52
N ASP A 141 6.50 -9.02 9.66
CA ASP A 141 7.56 -8.99 10.66
C ASP A 141 7.00 -8.93 12.08
N SER A 142 7.49 -9.81 12.97
CA SER A 142 7.00 -9.90 14.35
C SER A 142 7.28 -8.66 15.18
N THR A 143 8.43 -8.01 14.95
CA THR A 143 8.80 -6.78 15.66
C THR A 143 7.95 -5.60 15.21
N ILE A 144 7.71 -5.48 13.90
CA ILE A 144 6.83 -4.44 13.38
C ILE A 144 5.41 -4.62 13.92
N LYS A 145 4.85 -5.82 13.88
CA LYS A 145 3.52 -6.12 14.43
C LYS A 145 3.42 -5.91 15.94
N ALA A 146 4.52 -6.11 16.68
CA ALA A 146 4.53 -5.88 18.12
C ALA A 146 4.51 -4.40 18.51
N TYR A 147 5.05 -3.52 17.66
CA TYR A 147 5.23 -2.11 18.00
C TYR A 147 4.39 -1.15 17.16
N TYR A 148 3.77 -1.58 16.07
CA TYR A 148 3.02 -0.72 15.15
C TYR A 148 1.72 -1.41 14.72
N ASN A 149 0.79 -0.63 14.17
CA ASN A 149 -0.44 -1.13 13.56
C ASN A 149 -0.31 -1.03 12.04
N VAL A 150 -0.03 -2.10 11.34
CA VAL A 150 0.00 -2.11 9.88
C VAL A 150 -1.43 -2.13 9.36
N LEU A 151 -1.95 -0.99 8.95
CA LEU A 151 -3.34 -0.87 8.48
C LEU A 151 -3.53 -1.40 7.07
N ASN A 152 -2.56 -1.15 6.19
CA ASN A 152 -2.67 -1.49 4.78
C ASN A 152 -1.30 -1.67 4.13
N THR A 153 -1.24 -2.64 3.21
CA THR A 153 -0.10 -2.83 2.29
C THR A 153 -0.63 -2.85 0.87
N VAL A 154 -0.18 -1.93 0.03
CA VAL A 154 -0.48 -1.91 -1.40
C VAL A 154 0.78 -2.16 -2.20
N THR A 155 0.75 -3.12 -3.13
CA THR A 155 1.92 -3.44 -3.93
C THR A 155 1.61 -3.41 -5.42
N PHE A 156 2.57 -2.98 -6.19
CA PHE A 156 2.48 -2.78 -7.63
C PHE A 156 3.49 -3.71 -8.31
N GLY A 157 3.04 -4.57 -9.22
CA GLY A 157 3.93 -5.44 -9.95
C GLY A 157 4.81 -6.34 -9.06
N SER A 158 4.29 -6.79 -7.92
CA SER A 158 5.07 -7.51 -6.93
C SER A 158 4.64 -8.97 -6.81
N PRO A 159 5.57 -9.92 -6.64
CA PRO A 159 5.26 -11.30 -6.30
C PRO A 159 4.49 -11.44 -4.99
N LEU A 160 3.88 -12.61 -4.77
CA LEU A 160 3.22 -12.95 -3.52
C LEU A 160 4.24 -13.43 -2.49
N LEU A 161 4.28 -12.77 -1.34
CA LEU A 161 5.10 -13.18 -0.19
C LEU A 161 4.29 -13.16 1.11
N SER A 162 4.68 -14.03 2.04
CA SER A 162 4.20 -14.02 3.44
C SER A 162 2.68 -14.02 3.59
N ALA A 163 1.94 -14.67 2.68
CA ALA A 163 0.49 -14.56 2.55
C ALA A 163 -0.31 -14.82 3.83
N GLY A 164 0.15 -15.73 4.69
CA GLY A 164 -0.54 -16.13 5.93
C GLY A 164 -0.15 -15.35 7.18
N SER A 165 0.84 -14.46 7.13
CA SER A 165 1.42 -13.83 8.33
C SER A 165 1.38 -12.29 8.34
N ARG A 166 0.94 -11.67 7.25
CA ARG A 166 0.88 -10.21 7.10
C ARG A 166 -0.24 -9.61 7.95
N GLU A 167 0.07 -8.51 8.63
CA GLU A 167 -0.93 -7.70 9.32
C GLU A 167 -1.63 -6.74 8.36
N GLY A 168 -2.86 -6.40 8.70
CA GLY A 168 -3.68 -5.44 7.96
C GLY A 168 -4.22 -5.96 6.63
N THR A 169 -4.77 -5.07 5.85
CA THR A 169 -5.29 -5.39 4.52
C THR A 169 -4.17 -5.33 3.50
N VAL A 170 -3.96 -6.40 2.74
CA VAL A 170 -2.98 -6.42 1.66
C VAL A 170 -3.67 -6.48 0.30
N LYS A 171 -3.35 -5.52 -0.57
CA LYS A 171 -3.82 -5.44 -1.95
C LYS A 171 -2.63 -5.46 -2.89
N ARG A 172 -2.65 -6.41 -3.82
CA ARG A 172 -1.64 -6.55 -4.87
C ARG A 172 -2.27 -6.11 -6.18
N LEU A 173 -1.61 -5.18 -6.88
CA LEU A 173 -2.05 -4.66 -8.17
C LEU A 173 -1.09 -5.15 -9.25
N GLY A 174 -1.62 -5.77 -10.32
CA GLY A 174 -0.85 -6.38 -11.38
C GLY A 174 -1.42 -6.10 -12.76
N ASP A 175 -0.60 -5.61 -13.69
CA ASP A 175 -0.99 -5.56 -15.11
C ASP A 175 -1.03 -6.98 -15.69
N VAL A 176 -1.96 -7.24 -16.61
CA VAL A 176 -2.11 -8.57 -17.24
C VAL A 176 -0.90 -8.96 -18.11
N ASN A 177 -0.14 -7.96 -18.57
CA ASN A 177 1.06 -8.15 -19.38
C ASN A 177 2.35 -8.13 -18.54
N ASP A 178 2.26 -7.84 -17.24
CA ASP A 178 3.37 -7.92 -16.30
C ASP A 178 3.42 -9.33 -15.68
N PRO A 179 4.46 -10.13 -15.93
CA PRO A 179 4.56 -11.48 -15.39
C PRO A 179 4.93 -11.50 -13.89
N VAL A 180 5.54 -10.42 -13.37
CA VAL A 180 6.10 -10.40 -12.02
C VAL A 180 5.07 -10.65 -10.92
N PRO A 181 3.85 -10.09 -10.93
CA PRO A 181 2.83 -10.36 -9.92
C PRO A 181 2.37 -11.82 -9.86
N LEU A 182 2.62 -12.60 -10.92
CA LEU A 182 2.27 -14.03 -10.99
C LEU A 182 3.30 -14.93 -10.32
N LEU A 183 4.41 -14.37 -9.87
CA LEU A 183 5.44 -15.11 -9.17
C LEU A 183 5.08 -15.24 -7.67
N SER A 184 5.57 -16.31 -7.06
CA SER A 184 5.41 -16.59 -5.64
C SER A 184 6.71 -17.20 -5.13
N ALA A 185 7.02 -16.95 -3.86
CA ALA A 185 8.17 -17.56 -3.19
C ALA A 185 8.15 -19.10 -3.19
N ASN A 186 7.01 -19.69 -3.46
CA ASN A 186 6.84 -21.14 -3.58
C ASN A 186 6.59 -21.51 -5.04
N ILE A 187 7.66 -21.78 -5.78
CA ILE A 187 7.63 -22.17 -7.19
C ILE A 187 6.88 -23.50 -7.44
N PHE A 188 6.65 -24.31 -6.41
CA PHE A 188 5.95 -25.59 -6.49
C PHE A 188 4.45 -25.46 -6.27
N VAL A 189 3.99 -24.36 -5.71
CA VAL A 189 2.57 -24.11 -5.49
C VAL A 189 2.07 -23.24 -6.62
N ALA A 190 1.39 -23.86 -7.51
CA ALA A 190 0.79 -23.41 -8.77
C ALA A 190 0.47 -21.88 -8.86
N PRO A 191 0.39 -21.32 -10.08
CA PRO A 191 0.01 -19.93 -10.36
C PRO A 191 -1.26 -19.45 -9.63
N LEU A 192 -2.13 -20.36 -9.20
CA LEU A 192 -3.33 -20.07 -8.43
C LEU A 192 -3.05 -19.37 -7.09
N TRP A 193 -1.96 -19.73 -6.39
CA TRP A 193 -1.57 -19.05 -5.16
C TRP A 193 -1.05 -17.64 -5.41
N ALA A 194 -0.35 -17.44 -6.53
CA ALA A 194 0.10 -16.11 -6.91
C ALA A 194 -1.06 -15.13 -7.18
N LEU A 195 -2.26 -15.65 -7.48
CA LEU A 195 -3.47 -14.84 -7.66
C LEU A 195 -4.09 -14.37 -6.34
N PHE A 196 -3.64 -14.89 -5.18
CA PHE A 196 -4.22 -14.53 -3.90
C PHE A 196 -4.06 -13.03 -3.59
N GLY A 197 -5.20 -12.34 -3.49
CA GLY A 197 -5.26 -10.90 -3.28
C GLY A 197 -4.78 -10.05 -4.46
N LEU A 198 -4.54 -10.64 -5.64
CA LEU A 198 -4.10 -9.93 -6.84
C LEU A 198 -5.30 -9.37 -7.60
N ASN A 199 -5.31 -8.05 -7.76
CA ASN A 199 -6.21 -7.33 -8.66
C ASN A 199 -5.50 -7.08 -9.98
N ARG A 200 -6.09 -7.50 -11.09
CA ARG A 200 -5.48 -7.41 -12.42
C ARG A 200 -6.24 -6.44 -13.31
N GLU A 201 -5.49 -5.61 -14.04
CA GLU A 201 -6.01 -4.70 -15.05
C GLU A 201 -5.15 -4.78 -16.31
N ASN A 202 -5.70 -4.36 -17.43
CA ASN A 202 -4.98 -4.34 -18.71
C ASN A 202 -4.59 -2.88 -19.06
N GLY A 203 -3.31 -2.59 -18.99
CA GLY A 203 -2.75 -1.30 -19.38
C GLY A 203 -2.46 -1.15 -20.87
N GLY A 204 -2.77 -2.18 -21.68
CA GLY A 204 -2.56 -2.11 -23.13
C GLY A 204 -1.12 -2.38 -23.60
N TYR A 205 -0.28 -2.97 -22.76
CA TYR A 205 1.13 -3.26 -23.05
C TYR A 205 1.35 -4.65 -23.66
N THR A 206 0.47 -5.08 -24.56
CA THR A 206 0.57 -6.40 -25.20
C THR A 206 1.97 -6.63 -25.78
N PHE A 207 2.59 -7.75 -25.44
CA PHE A 207 3.98 -8.14 -25.81
C PHE A 207 5.08 -7.18 -25.33
N LYS A 208 4.79 -6.33 -24.34
CA LYS A 208 5.77 -5.40 -23.74
C LYS A 208 5.82 -5.55 -22.23
N PRO A 209 6.23 -6.74 -21.70
CA PRO A 209 6.14 -7.04 -20.26
C PRO A 209 6.98 -6.11 -19.40
N ILE A 210 8.17 -5.72 -19.84
CA ILE A 210 9.04 -4.77 -19.12
C ILE A 210 8.41 -3.39 -19.05
N THR A 211 7.80 -2.91 -20.14
CA THR A 211 7.10 -1.61 -20.16
C THR A 211 5.86 -1.66 -19.28
N ALA A 212 5.10 -2.77 -19.32
CA ALA A 212 3.96 -3.00 -18.43
C ALA A 212 4.39 -2.89 -16.95
N HIS A 213 5.48 -3.56 -16.59
CA HIS A 213 6.03 -3.55 -15.24
C HIS A 213 6.47 -2.16 -14.78
N LYS A 214 7.10 -1.37 -15.63
CA LYS A 214 7.64 -0.05 -15.29
C LYS A 214 6.58 1.06 -15.29
N GLU A 215 5.71 1.07 -16.28
CA GLU A 215 4.92 2.26 -16.61
C GLU A 215 3.43 2.13 -16.26
N CYS A 216 2.89 0.90 -16.24
CA CYS A 216 1.46 0.71 -16.09
C CYS A 216 0.91 1.29 -14.79
N TYR A 217 1.61 1.09 -13.69
CA TYR A 217 1.09 1.34 -12.34
C TYR A 217 0.87 2.82 -12.01
N LYS A 218 1.54 3.73 -12.70
CA LYS A 218 1.38 5.19 -12.57
C LYS A 218 0.20 5.76 -13.38
N ARG A 219 -0.45 4.92 -14.18
CA ARG A 219 -1.51 5.34 -15.09
C ARG A 219 -2.86 5.44 -14.38
N VAL A 220 -3.37 6.68 -14.29
CA VAL A 220 -4.67 6.98 -13.67
C VAL A 220 -5.84 6.37 -14.43
N ASP A 221 -5.76 6.30 -15.77
CA ASP A 221 -6.79 5.66 -16.61
C ASP A 221 -6.93 4.15 -16.35
N VAL A 222 -5.88 3.50 -15.83
CA VAL A 222 -5.88 2.07 -15.47
C VAL A 222 -6.21 1.87 -13.98
N TRP A 223 -5.51 2.60 -13.09
CA TRP A 223 -5.54 2.38 -11.65
C TRP A 223 -6.30 3.45 -10.85
N GLY A 224 -6.80 4.51 -11.51
CA GLY A 224 -7.58 5.55 -10.85
C GLY A 224 -8.90 5.09 -10.24
N LYS A 225 -9.42 3.92 -10.65
CA LYS A 225 -10.60 3.28 -10.05
C LYS A 225 -10.31 2.52 -8.75
N TYR A 226 -9.05 2.44 -8.33
CA TYR A 226 -8.63 1.90 -7.03
C TYR A 226 -8.28 3.06 -6.12
N ASP A 227 -8.77 3.06 -4.89
CA ASP A 227 -8.42 4.07 -3.91
C ASP A 227 -6.96 3.92 -3.42
N VAL A 228 -6.51 4.79 -2.54
CA VAL A 228 -5.14 4.80 -2.01
C VAL A 228 -4.75 3.52 -1.28
N THR A 229 -5.71 2.70 -0.86
CA THR A 229 -5.48 1.41 -0.21
C THR A 229 -5.45 0.23 -1.19
N GLY A 230 -5.64 0.49 -2.49
CA GLY A 230 -5.74 -0.54 -3.52
C GLY A 230 -7.10 -1.23 -3.56
N THR A 231 -8.14 -0.62 -3.00
CA THR A 231 -9.50 -1.15 -3.03
C THR A 231 -10.23 -0.61 -4.27
N LYS A 232 -10.68 -1.51 -5.13
CA LYS A 232 -11.42 -1.14 -6.35
C LYS A 232 -12.74 -0.47 -5.98
N TYR A 233 -12.98 0.70 -6.57
CA TYR A 233 -14.12 1.59 -6.26
C TYR A 233 -14.20 2.00 -4.78
N GLY A 234 -13.09 1.89 -4.06
CA GLY A 234 -12.99 2.39 -2.68
C GLY A 234 -13.01 3.91 -2.61
N SER A 235 -13.18 4.44 -1.39
CA SER A 235 -13.29 5.88 -1.14
C SER A 235 -12.21 6.42 -0.20
N ALA A 236 -11.23 5.60 0.18
CA ALA A 236 -10.15 6.01 1.04
C ALA A 236 -9.29 7.09 0.37
N LYS A 237 -8.90 8.09 1.14
CA LYS A 237 -8.03 9.19 0.72
C LYS A 237 -6.86 9.28 1.68
N LEU A 238 -5.72 9.73 1.18
CA LEU A 238 -4.54 9.97 1.97
C LEU A 238 -4.14 11.43 1.83
N TYR A 239 -3.96 12.10 2.95
CA TYR A 239 -3.45 13.48 3.00
C TYR A 239 -2.05 13.42 3.58
N LEU A 240 -1.03 13.81 2.81
CA LEU A 240 0.37 13.72 3.21
C LEU A 240 0.94 15.10 3.49
N ASP A 241 1.63 15.23 4.60
CA ASP A 241 2.49 16.35 4.88
C ASP A 241 3.85 16.12 4.20
N LEU A 242 3.99 16.64 2.98
CA LEU A 242 5.20 16.45 2.17
C LEU A 242 6.43 17.14 2.79
N SER A 243 6.26 18.07 3.73
CA SER A 243 7.38 18.67 4.47
C SER A 243 8.08 17.66 5.39
N THR A 244 7.36 16.62 5.81
CA THR A 244 7.89 15.53 6.64
C THR A 244 8.53 14.40 5.84
N ARG A 245 8.47 14.46 4.50
CA ARG A 245 8.95 13.38 3.64
C ARG A 245 10.46 13.24 3.71
N GLN A 246 10.90 12.08 4.15
CA GLN A 246 12.31 11.75 4.27
C GLN A 246 12.65 10.54 3.40
N PHE A 247 13.84 10.56 2.80
CA PHE A 247 14.37 9.48 1.99
C PHE A 247 15.55 8.83 2.70
N TYR A 248 15.63 7.50 2.62
CA TYR A 248 16.69 6.72 3.24
C TYR A 248 17.36 5.84 2.21
N LYS A 249 18.69 5.85 2.22
CA LYS A 249 19.50 4.97 1.37
C LYS A 249 19.44 3.53 1.88
N SER A 250 19.48 2.61 0.95
CA SER A 250 19.64 1.18 1.24
C SER A 250 20.28 0.50 0.03
N PRO A 251 21.20 -0.44 0.22
CA PRO A 251 21.52 -1.36 -0.84
C PRO A 251 20.24 -2.13 -1.17
N ILE A 252 19.87 -2.09 -2.45
CA ILE A 252 18.66 -2.77 -2.92
C ILE A 252 18.99 -4.22 -3.22
N ILE A 253 20.25 -4.48 -3.63
CA ILE A 253 20.79 -5.80 -3.89
C ILE A 253 22.20 -5.84 -3.31
N ASP A 254 22.37 -6.55 -2.19
CA ASP A 254 23.64 -7.11 -1.76
C ASP A 254 23.51 -8.63 -1.91
N TRP A 255 24.09 -9.14 -2.96
CA TRP A 255 24.32 -10.59 -3.17
C TRP A 255 25.74 -10.95 -2.79
#